data_6a84e3b7842fbd3f9353921f4b3636dc
#
_entry.id   6a84e3b7842fbd3f9353921f4b3636dc
#
_cell.length_a   1.000
_cell.length_b   1.000
_cell.length_c   1.000
_cell.angle_alpha   90.00
_cell.angle_beta   90.00
_cell.angle_gamma   90.00
#
_symmetry.space_group_name_H-M   'P 1'
#
loop_
_entity.id
_entity.type
_entity.pdbx_description
1 polymer ?
#
loop_
_entity_poly.entity_id
_entity_poly.type
_entity_poly.pdbx_seq_one_letter_code
_entity_poly.pdbx_strand_id
1 'polypeptide(L)'
;MTETEHHLTTRASYDRVAEDYDRLLRDELANMPFDRAMLGVFAERVLDGGGGLVGDLGCGTGRITTYLEKLGLDAFGIDLSPRMVAVARQAYPALSFEVGSMTGLDLRDGELSGALAWYSTVHTPPGELPVVFAEFHRVLAPGGHLLMAFKVGDECVHLDHAYGHELALDVYRHPPERISELLVRAGFEEVARLVRAADGLGERTPQAYLLARRPV
;
A
#
# COMPACT_ATOMS: atom_id res chain seq x y z
N MET A 1 7.95 1.05 20.21
CA MET A 1 7.40 -0.34 20.11
C MET A 1 8.50 -1.26 19.65
N THR A 2 8.64 -2.44 20.25
CA THR A 2 9.57 -3.47 19.76
C THR A 2 9.04 -4.02 18.44
N GLU A 3 9.89 -4.01 17.40
CA GLU A 3 9.58 -4.61 16.11
C GLU A 3 9.29 -6.11 16.29
N THR A 4 8.18 -6.60 15.71
CA THR A 4 7.79 -8.01 15.84
C THR A 4 8.71 -8.90 14.97
N GLU A 5 8.83 -10.18 15.30
CA GLU A 5 9.62 -11.15 14.49
C GLU A 5 9.12 -11.20 13.04
N HIS A 6 7.81 -11.08 12.87
CA HIS A 6 7.18 -11.02 11.55
C HIS A 6 7.65 -9.80 10.73
N HIS A 7 7.71 -8.61 11.31
CA HIS A 7 8.21 -7.40 10.65
C HIS A 7 9.69 -7.55 10.25
N LEU A 8 10.51 -8.14 11.12
CA LEU A 8 11.94 -8.39 10.83
C LEU A 8 12.11 -9.33 9.64
N THR A 9 11.32 -10.41 9.58
CA THR A 9 11.35 -11.40 8.50
C THR A 9 10.89 -10.79 7.17
N THR A 10 9.79 -10.03 7.19
CA THR A 10 9.27 -9.31 6.02
C THR A 10 10.30 -8.31 5.50
N ARG A 11 10.88 -7.49 6.38
CA ARG A 11 11.93 -6.54 6.02
C ARG A 11 13.14 -7.21 5.39
N ALA A 12 13.67 -8.27 6.03
CA ALA A 12 14.84 -8.99 5.52
C ALA A 12 14.59 -9.63 4.15
N SER A 13 13.37 -10.11 3.90
CA SER A 13 12.97 -10.66 2.61
C SER A 13 12.96 -9.58 1.52
N TYR A 14 12.36 -8.42 1.79
CA TYR A 14 12.33 -7.32 0.84
C TYR A 14 13.68 -6.62 0.65
N ASP A 15 14.52 -6.54 1.69
CA ASP A 15 15.90 -6.05 1.56
C ASP A 15 16.72 -6.91 0.58
N ARG A 16 16.47 -8.22 0.56
CA ARG A 16 17.16 -9.16 -0.33
C ARG A 16 16.79 -9.00 -1.80
N VAL A 17 15.53 -8.68 -2.09
CA VAL A 17 14.98 -8.73 -3.44
C VAL A 17 14.80 -7.36 -4.11
N ALA A 18 15.14 -6.26 -3.45
CA ALA A 18 14.75 -4.91 -3.86
C ALA A 18 15.09 -4.55 -5.31
N GLU A 19 16.30 -4.88 -5.80
CA GLU A 19 16.73 -4.55 -7.16
C GLU A 19 16.01 -5.41 -8.21
N ASP A 20 15.86 -6.71 -7.95
CA ASP A 20 15.17 -7.61 -8.86
C ASP A 20 13.67 -7.36 -8.86
N TYR A 21 13.09 -6.99 -7.72
CA TYR A 21 11.72 -6.53 -7.60
C TYR A 21 11.48 -5.30 -8.49
N ASP A 22 12.34 -4.29 -8.39
CA ASP A 22 12.24 -3.08 -9.22
C ASP A 22 12.36 -3.41 -10.71
N ARG A 23 13.37 -4.19 -11.09
CA ARG A 23 13.59 -4.59 -12.49
C ARG A 23 12.40 -5.33 -13.09
N LEU A 24 11.72 -6.17 -12.30
CA LEU A 24 10.60 -7.01 -12.77
C LEU A 24 9.28 -6.24 -12.82
N LEU A 25 9.04 -5.31 -11.88
CA LEU A 25 7.73 -4.70 -11.67
C LEU A 25 7.65 -3.22 -12.05
N ARG A 26 8.77 -2.58 -12.40
CA ARG A 26 8.82 -1.13 -12.70
C ARG A 26 7.75 -0.70 -13.73
N ASP A 27 7.58 -1.48 -14.79
CA ASP A 27 6.70 -1.15 -15.91
C ASP A 27 5.35 -1.90 -15.86
N GLU A 28 5.11 -2.69 -14.80
CA GLU A 28 3.92 -3.53 -14.68
C GLU A 28 2.62 -2.73 -14.82
N LEU A 29 2.55 -1.55 -14.19
CA LEU A 29 1.35 -0.71 -14.15
C LEU A 29 0.86 -0.29 -15.56
N ALA A 30 1.75 -0.24 -16.55
CA ALA A 30 1.39 0.08 -17.94
C ALA A 30 0.37 -0.90 -18.53
N ASN A 31 0.42 -2.16 -18.07
CA ASN A 31 -0.45 -3.25 -18.53
C ASN A 31 -1.66 -3.50 -17.61
N MET A 32 -1.86 -2.67 -16.56
CA MET A 32 -2.88 -2.86 -15.53
C MET A 32 -3.93 -1.75 -15.60
N PRO A 33 -4.94 -1.85 -16.50
CA PRO A 33 -5.90 -0.75 -16.72
C PRO A 33 -6.80 -0.48 -15.51
N PHE A 34 -7.21 -1.50 -14.76
CA PHE A 34 -8.02 -1.33 -13.55
C PHE A 34 -7.23 -0.65 -12.44
N ASP A 35 -5.94 -0.98 -12.29
CA ASP A 35 -5.03 -0.36 -11.33
C ASP A 35 -4.91 1.14 -11.62
N ARG A 36 -4.65 1.49 -12.89
CA ARG A 36 -4.57 2.90 -13.30
C ARG A 36 -5.89 3.65 -13.09
N ALA A 37 -7.02 3.00 -13.37
CA ALA A 37 -8.34 3.62 -13.15
C ALA A 37 -8.60 3.91 -11.68
N MET A 38 -8.30 2.96 -10.78
CA MET A 38 -8.50 3.16 -9.34
C MET A 38 -7.55 4.21 -8.76
N LEU A 39 -6.28 4.23 -9.20
CA LEU A 39 -5.33 5.28 -8.84
C LEU A 39 -5.77 6.66 -9.37
N GLY A 40 -6.33 6.70 -10.58
CA GLY A 40 -6.91 7.93 -11.16
C GLY A 40 -8.09 8.45 -10.36
N VAL A 41 -9.04 7.59 -10.01
CA VAL A 41 -10.19 7.96 -9.16
C VAL A 41 -9.72 8.47 -7.79
N PHE A 42 -8.73 7.81 -7.18
CA PHE A 42 -8.15 8.26 -5.92
C PHE A 42 -7.53 9.66 -6.05
N ALA A 43 -6.74 9.88 -7.11
CA ALA A 43 -6.12 11.19 -7.34
C ALA A 43 -7.17 12.30 -7.53
N GLU A 44 -8.21 12.06 -8.33
CA GLU A 44 -9.31 13.01 -8.50
C GLU A 44 -9.98 13.35 -7.16
N ARG A 45 -10.27 12.34 -6.32
CA ARG A 45 -10.89 12.56 -5.00
C ARG A 45 -10.04 13.39 -4.05
N VAL A 46 -8.72 13.16 -4.05
CA VAL A 46 -7.80 13.97 -3.23
C VAL A 46 -7.73 15.41 -3.74
N LEU A 47 -7.61 15.61 -5.06
CA LEU A 47 -7.54 16.93 -5.68
C LEU A 47 -8.85 17.71 -5.50
N ASP A 48 -10.00 17.10 -5.68
CA ASP A 48 -11.34 17.69 -5.45
C ASP A 48 -11.52 18.13 -3.97
N GLY A 49 -10.89 17.39 -3.05
CA GLY A 49 -10.85 17.73 -1.62
C GLY A 49 -9.93 18.91 -1.26
N GLY A 50 -9.27 19.52 -2.25
CA GLY A 50 -8.34 20.65 -2.06
C GLY A 50 -6.87 20.25 -2.16
N GLY A 51 -6.57 18.98 -2.45
CA GLY A 51 -5.20 18.48 -2.54
C GLY A 51 -4.51 18.37 -1.19
N GLY A 52 -3.18 18.30 -1.21
CA GLY A 52 -2.29 18.20 -0.05
C GLY A 52 -1.43 16.94 -0.09
N LEU A 53 -0.73 16.68 1.01
CA LEU A 53 0.26 15.62 1.08
C LEU A 53 -0.37 14.22 1.00
N VAL A 54 0.21 13.34 0.19
CA VAL A 54 -0.25 11.96 -0.01
C VAL A 54 0.85 10.98 0.34
N GLY A 55 0.56 10.05 1.27
CA GLY A 55 1.48 8.99 1.67
C GLY A 55 1.23 7.68 0.92
N ASP A 56 2.24 7.17 0.21
CA ASP A 56 2.27 5.80 -0.34
C ASP A 56 2.89 4.88 0.72
N LEU A 57 2.03 4.16 1.45
CA LEU A 57 2.38 3.39 2.65
C LEU A 57 2.69 1.93 2.30
N GLY A 58 3.96 1.57 2.34
CA GLY A 58 4.52 0.37 1.76
C GLY A 58 4.85 0.57 0.29
N CYS A 59 5.55 1.68 -0.01
CA CYS A 59 5.81 2.15 -1.38
C CYS A 59 6.77 1.27 -2.19
N GLY A 60 7.49 0.34 -1.54
CA GLY A 60 8.51 -0.48 -2.19
C GLY A 60 9.56 0.39 -2.87
N THR A 61 9.81 0.14 -4.15
CA THR A 61 10.78 0.87 -4.97
C THR A 61 10.23 2.18 -5.56
N GLY A 62 9.06 2.67 -5.10
CA GLY A 62 8.51 3.98 -5.46
C GLY A 62 7.78 4.05 -6.81
N ARG A 63 7.52 2.90 -7.47
CA ARG A 63 6.86 2.86 -8.79
C ARG A 63 5.44 3.45 -8.77
N ILE A 64 4.70 3.26 -7.70
CA ILE A 64 3.34 3.82 -7.56
C ILE A 64 3.42 5.26 -7.05
N THR A 65 4.32 5.59 -6.13
CA THR A 65 4.56 6.96 -5.68
C THR A 65 4.82 7.92 -6.85
N THR A 66 5.71 7.52 -7.80
CA THR A 66 5.99 8.34 -8.99
C THR A 66 4.78 8.40 -9.95
N TYR A 67 3.91 7.40 -9.94
CA TYR A 67 2.67 7.47 -10.73
C TYR A 67 1.65 8.43 -10.10
N LEU A 68 1.54 8.47 -8.79
CA LEU A 68 0.71 9.46 -8.08
C LEU A 68 1.18 10.89 -8.37
N GLU A 69 2.49 11.13 -8.38
CA GLU A 69 3.07 12.43 -8.76
C GLU A 69 2.68 12.82 -10.19
N LYS A 70 2.74 11.88 -11.15
CA LYS A 70 2.29 12.12 -12.54
C LYS A 70 0.79 12.42 -12.66
N LEU A 71 -0.02 11.97 -11.70
CA LEU A 71 -1.44 12.32 -11.59
C LEU A 71 -1.68 13.69 -10.92
N GLY A 72 -0.62 14.41 -10.55
CA GLY A 72 -0.68 15.75 -9.96
C GLY A 72 -0.77 15.78 -8.42
N LEU A 73 -0.50 14.67 -7.74
CA LEU A 73 -0.49 14.60 -6.28
C LEU A 73 0.88 14.97 -5.72
N ASP A 74 0.90 15.63 -4.57
CA ASP A 74 2.10 15.84 -3.75
C ASP A 74 2.36 14.56 -2.95
N ALA A 75 3.08 13.59 -3.55
CA ALA A 75 3.23 12.24 -3.05
C ALA A 75 4.63 11.97 -2.50
N PHE A 76 4.68 11.22 -1.40
CA PHE A 76 5.91 10.64 -0.86
C PHE A 76 5.69 9.18 -0.46
N GLY A 77 6.77 8.42 -0.28
CA GLY A 77 6.70 7.01 0.04
C GLY A 77 7.27 6.67 1.41
N ILE A 78 6.64 5.70 2.08
CA ILE A 78 7.18 5.06 3.30
C ILE A 78 7.23 3.56 3.06
N ASP A 79 8.36 2.92 3.39
CA ASP A 79 8.51 1.46 3.33
C ASP A 79 9.27 0.92 4.53
N LEU A 80 8.95 -0.31 4.93
CA LEU A 80 9.61 -1.00 6.04
C LEU A 80 11.06 -1.37 5.71
N SER A 81 11.37 -1.63 4.42
CA SER A 81 12.69 -2.07 3.94
C SER A 81 13.59 -0.89 3.61
N PRO A 82 14.72 -0.69 4.32
CA PRO A 82 15.72 0.31 3.96
C PRO A 82 16.27 0.14 2.53
N ARG A 83 16.33 -1.10 2.03
CA ARG A 83 16.84 -1.37 0.69
C ARG A 83 15.84 -0.95 -0.39
N MET A 84 14.54 -1.20 -0.19
CA MET A 84 13.48 -0.68 -1.07
C MET A 84 13.54 0.84 -1.15
N VAL A 85 13.63 1.51 0.00
CA VAL A 85 13.76 2.98 0.07
C VAL A 85 15.02 3.48 -0.64
N ALA A 86 16.15 2.78 -0.51
CA ALA A 86 17.38 3.15 -1.21
C ALA A 86 17.24 3.06 -2.73
N VAL A 87 16.60 2.00 -3.24
CA VAL A 87 16.29 1.85 -4.66
C VAL A 87 15.34 2.95 -5.14
N ALA A 88 14.27 3.23 -4.37
CA ALA A 88 13.31 4.30 -4.69
C ALA A 88 13.99 5.68 -4.80
N ARG A 89 14.82 6.04 -3.82
CA ARG A 89 15.60 7.31 -3.83
C ARG A 89 16.54 7.42 -5.02
N GLN A 90 17.15 6.31 -5.42
CA GLN A 90 18.02 6.29 -6.60
C GLN A 90 17.23 6.41 -7.90
N ALA A 91 16.09 5.74 -8.01
CA ALA A 91 15.25 5.74 -9.21
C ALA A 91 14.50 7.08 -9.39
N TYR A 92 14.06 7.70 -8.29
CA TYR A 92 13.20 8.88 -8.29
C TYR A 92 13.73 9.98 -7.33
N PRO A 93 14.88 10.59 -7.62
CA PRO A 93 15.56 11.52 -6.71
C PRO A 93 14.80 12.83 -6.45
N ALA A 94 13.75 13.11 -7.21
CA ALA A 94 12.88 14.27 -7.00
C ALA A 94 11.79 14.04 -5.95
N LEU A 95 11.54 12.77 -5.57
CA LEU A 95 10.52 12.39 -4.58
C LEU A 95 11.15 12.06 -3.23
N SER A 96 10.36 12.22 -2.18
CA SER A 96 10.77 11.85 -0.82
C SER A 96 10.37 10.42 -0.49
N PHE A 97 11.30 9.67 0.12
CA PHE A 97 11.06 8.31 0.59
C PHE A 97 11.67 8.12 1.96
N GLU A 98 10.94 7.49 2.88
CA GLU A 98 11.37 7.28 4.25
C GLU A 98 11.24 5.81 4.67
N VAL A 99 12.08 5.40 5.61
CA VAL A 99 11.96 4.08 6.22
C VAL A 99 11.01 4.19 7.40
N GLY A 100 9.95 3.37 7.40
CA GLY A 100 8.95 3.41 8.47
C GLY A 100 8.01 2.22 8.45
N SER A 101 7.24 2.06 9.53
CA SER A 101 6.25 1.01 9.69
C SER A 101 4.83 1.57 9.66
N MET A 102 3.92 0.87 8.98
CA MET A 102 2.49 1.20 8.96
C MET A 102 1.81 1.06 10.33
N THR A 103 2.47 0.43 11.30
CA THR A 103 1.94 0.31 12.68
C THR A 103 2.30 1.49 13.59
N GLY A 104 3.09 2.46 13.08
CA GLY A 104 3.52 3.64 13.83
C GLY A 104 4.28 4.57 12.89
N LEU A 105 3.53 5.43 12.18
CA LEU A 105 4.06 6.38 11.21
C LEU A 105 4.60 7.63 11.92
N ASP A 106 5.78 8.10 11.52
CA ASP A 106 6.34 9.37 12.01
C ASP A 106 5.69 10.56 11.30
N LEU A 107 4.36 10.65 11.45
CA LEU A 107 3.49 11.68 10.88
C LEU A 107 2.57 12.22 11.97
N ARG A 108 2.21 13.49 11.87
CA ARG A 108 1.23 14.13 12.77
C ARG A 108 -0.18 13.64 12.49
N ASP A 109 -1.05 13.77 13.47
CA ASP A 109 -2.48 13.52 13.29
C ASP A 109 -3.05 14.45 12.20
N GLY A 110 -3.76 13.87 11.23
CA GLY A 110 -4.41 14.63 10.16
C GLY A 110 -3.46 15.31 9.17
N GLU A 111 -2.23 14.83 9.03
CA GLU A 111 -1.23 15.43 8.14
C GLU A 111 -1.49 15.12 6.66
N LEU A 112 -2.11 13.98 6.36
CA LEU A 112 -2.31 13.52 4.99
C LEU A 112 -3.71 13.85 4.47
N SER A 113 -3.79 14.34 3.23
CA SER A 113 -5.04 14.44 2.46
C SER A 113 -5.41 13.13 1.78
N GLY A 114 -4.43 12.27 1.54
CA GLY A 114 -4.61 10.93 0.99
C GLY A 114 -3.59 9.93 1.50
N ALA A 115 -4.00 8.69 1.64
CA ALA A 115 -3.12 7.56 1.95
C ALA A 115 -3.37 6.43 0.95
N LEU A 116 -2.30 5.81 0.48
CA LEU A 116 -2.35 4.65 -0.40
C LEU A 116 -1.70 3.46 0.31
N ALA A 117 -2.36 2.30 0.30
CA ALA A 117 -1.81 1.01 0.72
C ALA A 117 -1.93 0.00 -0.43
N TRP A 118 -0.95 0.05 -1.36
CA TRP A 118 -1.00 -0.66 -2.63
C TRP A 118 -0.31 -2.00 -2.54
N TYR A 119 -1.08 -3.07 -2.29
CA TYR A 119 -0.57 -4.42 -2.02
C TYR A 119 0.46 -4.48 -0.88
N SER A 120 0.44 -3.52 0.03
CA SER A 120 1.39 -3.40 1.13
C SER A 120 0.93 -4.08 2.41
N THR A 121 -0.40 -4.13 2.65
CA THR A 121 -0.97 -4.82 3.82
C THR A 121 -1.04 -6.34 3.69
N VAL A 122 -0.67 -6.89 2.52
CA VAL A 122 -0.72 -8.34 2.25
C VAL A 122 0.24 -9.15 3.13
N HIS A 123 1.22 -8.51 3.76
CA HIS A 123 2.12 -9.15 4.72
C HIS A 123 1.75 -8.87 6.18
N THR A 124 0.68 -8.11 6.42
CA THR A 124 0.23 -7.81 7.77
C THR A 124 -0.64 -8.94 8.30
N PRO A 125 -0.27 -9.58 9.43
CA PRO A 125 -1.12 -10.58 10.05
C PRO A 125 -2.53 -10.01 10.33
N PRO A 126 -3.60 -10.80 10.16
CA PRO A 126 -4.97 -10.32 10.34
C PRO A 126 -5.23 -9.67 11.70
N GLY A 127 -4.54 -10.12 12.75
CA GLY A 127 -4.63 -9.54 14.10
C GLY A 127 -4.00 -8.16 14.26
N GLU A 128 -3.10 -7.76 13.35
CA GLU A 128 -2.43 -6.45 13.36
C GLU A 128 -3.13 -5.41 12.47
N LEU A 129 -3.99 -5.83 11.54
CA LEU A 129 -4.72 -4.91 10.67
C LEU A 129 -5.49 -3.80 11.42
N PRO A 130 -6.16 -4.06 12.57
CA PRO A 130 -6.80 -2.99 13.32
C PRO A 130 -5.85 -1.88 13.77
N VAL A 131 -4.60 -2.21 14.12
CA VAL A 131 -3.58 -1.23 14.51
C VAL A 131 -3.16 -0.40 13.30
N VAL A 132 -2.92 -1.06 12.16
CA VAL A 132 -2.57 -0.38 10.90
C VAL A 132 -3.68 0.56 10.45
N PHE A 133 -4.95 0.13 10.51
CA PHE A 133 -6.07 0.97 10.07
C PHE A 133 -6.36 2.12 11.03
N ALA A 134 -6.15 1.93 12.34
CA ALA A 134 -6.21 3.03 13.30
C ALA A 134 -5.12 4.08 13.02
N GLU A 135 -3.92 3.64 12.65
CA GLU A 135 -2.82 4.53 12.28
C GLU A 135 -3.08 5.27 10.97
N PHE A 136 -3.63 4.60 9.95
CA PHE A 136 -4.07 5.25 8.71
C PHE A 136 -5.15 6.31 8.98
N HIS A 137 -6.10 5.99 9.86
CA HIS A 137 -7.13 6.96 10.27
C HIS A 137 -6.51 8.14 11.02
N ARG A 138 -5.55 7.92 11.90
CA ARG A 138 -4.89 8.98 12.66
C ARG A 138 -4.21 10.00 11.77
N VAL A 139 -3.42 9.52 10.77
CA VAL A 139 -2.61 10.40 9.91
C VAL A 139 -3.41 11.09 8.82
N LEU A 140 -4.57 10.57 8.41
CA LEU A 140 -5.43 11.22 7.44
C LEU A 140 -6.19 12.40 8.05
N ALA A 141 -6.27 13.51 7.34
CA ALA A 141 -7.13 14.65 7.68
C ALA A 141 -8.62 14.27 7.62
N PRO A 142 -9.51 14.96 8.38
CA PRO A 142 -10.94 14.85 8.13
C PRO A 142 -11.28 15.14 6.66
N GLY A 143 -12.07 14.27 6.03
CA GLY A 143 -12.35 14.31 4.60
C GLY A 143 -11.30 13.63 3.70
N GLY A 144 -10.13 13.26 4.25
CA GLY A 144 -9.06 12.59 3.53
C GLY A 144 -9.42 11.18 3.07
N HIS A 145 -8.79 10.72 2.00
CA HIS A 145 -9.11 9.46 1.35
C HIS A 145 -8.02 8.39 1.53
N LEU A 146 -8.43 7.15 1.74
CA LEU A 146 -7.60 5.95 1.74
C LEU A 146 -7.96 5.09 0.54
N LEU A 147 -6.96 4.72 -0.28
CA LEU A 147 -7.13 3.66 -1.28
C LEU A 147 -6.28 2.47 -0.89
N MET A 148 -6.88 1.28 -0.89
CA MET A 148 -6.18 0.01 -0.67
C MET A 148 -6.32 -0.89 -1.90
N ALA A 149 -5.26 -1.64 -2.21
CA ALA A 149 -5.29 -2.77 -3.13
C ALA A 149 -4.79 -4.02 -2.42
N PHE A 150 -5.47 -5.16 -2.60
CA PHE A 150 -5.12 -6.42 -1.95
C PHE A 150 -5.65 -7.64 -2.70
N LYS A 151 -5.09 -8.81 -2.38
CA LYS A 151 -5.47 -10.11 -2.94
C LYS A 151 -6.68 -10.66 -2.21
N VAL A 152 -7.68 -11.12 -2.98
CA VAL A 152 -8.94 -11.70 -2.43
C VAL A 152 -8.75 -13.17 -2.08
N GLY A 153 -9.25 -13.58 -0.94
CA GLY A 153 -9.23 -14.94 -0.38
C GLY A 153 -9.41 -14.90 1.13
N ASP A 154 -9.19 -16.01 1.81
CA ASP A 154 -9.24 -16.09 3.29
C ASP A 154 -8.11 -17.00 3.82
N GLU A 155 -7.02 -17.14 3.06
CA GLU A 155 -5.90 -17.97 3.41
C GLU A 155 -4.60 -17.18 3.55
N CYS A 156 -3.65 -17.73 4.30
CA CYS A 156 -2.25 -17.33 4.31
C CYS A 156 -1.45 -18.27 3.39
N VAL A 157 -0.67 -17.70 2.48
CA VAL A 157 0.23 -18.45 1.59
C VAL A 157 1.65 -18.11 1.97
N HIS A 158 2.41 -19.13 2.38
CA HIS A 158 3.85 -18.98 2.60
C HIS A 158 4.60 -19.06 1.28
N LEU A 159 5.50 -18.11 1.05
CA LEU A 159 6.37 -18.07 -0.12
C LEU A 159 7.81 -18.31 0.32
N ASP A 160 8.37 -19.45 -0.12
CA ASP A 160 9.79 -19.78 0.06
C ASP A 160 10.68 -19.17 -1.03
N HIS A 161 10.08 -18.80 -2.17
CA HIS A 161 10.77 -18.23 -3.32
C HIS A 161 9.89 -17.15 -3.99
N ALA A 162 10.49 -15.98 -4.25
CA ALA A 162 9.94 -14.96 -5.13
C ALA A 162 11.06 -14.10 -5.71
N TYR A 163 10.79 -13.48 -6.87
CA TYR A 163 11.71 -12.56 -7.55
C TYR A 163 13.10 -13.15 -7.84
N GLY A 164 13.21 -14.50 -7.95
CA GLY A 164 14.46 -15.20 -8.20
C GLY A 164 15.29 -15.51 -6.95
N HIS A 165 14.77 -15.29 -5.76
CA HIS A 165 15.46 -15.48 -4.48
C HIS A 165 14.71 -16.42 -3.54
N GLU A 166 15.46 -17.09 -2.67
CA GLU A 166 14.92 -17.72 -1.46
C GLU A 166 14.55 -16.64 -0.45
N LEU A 167 13.37 -16.74 0.12
CA LEU A 167 12.85 -15.80 1.12
C LEU A 167 11.83 -16.53 2.02
N ALA A 168 11.31 -15.81 3.01
CA ALA A 168 10.24 -16.31 3.86
C ALA A 168 9.21 -15.19 4.01
N LEU A 169 8.15 -15.23 3.21
CA LEU A 169 7.07 -14.24 3.22
C LEU A 169 5.72 -14.93 3.39
N ASP A 170 4.98 -14.49 4.35
CA ASP A 170 3.56 -14.80 4.47
C ASP A 170 2.75 -13.77 3.69
N VAL A 171 1.87 -14.26 2.80
CA VAL A 171 0.96 -13.45 1.99
C VAL A 171 -0.45 -13.77 2.44
N TYR A 172 -1.06 -12.84 3.16
CA TYR A 172 -2.44 -12.93 3.59
C TYR A 172 -3.38 -12.45 2.48
N ARG A 173 -4.40 -13.25 2.22
CA ARG A 173 -5.52 -12.89 1.35
C ARG A 173 -6.70 -12.55 2.23
N HIS A 174 -7.52 -11.59 1.81
CA HIS A 174 -8.62 -11.13 2.64
C HIS A 174 -9.93 -11.07 1.86
N PRO A 175 -11.06 -11.47 2.46
CA PRO A 175 -12.37 -11.14 1.91
C PRO A 175 -12.55 -9.62 1.93
N PRO A 176 -13.00 -9.00 0.83
CA PRO A 176 -13.23 -7.54 0.78
C PRO A 176 -14.17 -7.02 1.87
N GLU A 177 -15.17 -7.82 2.23
CA GLU A 177 -16.13 -7.52 3.30
C GLU A 177 -15.44 -7.36 4.65
N ARG A 178 -14.48 -8.24 4.95
CA ARG A 178 -13.72 -8.18 6.21
C ARG A 178 -12.84 -6.93 6.29
N ILE A 179 -12.17 -6.56 5.21
CA ILE A 179 -11.38 -5.33 5.17
C ILE A 179 -12.29 -4.10 5.35
N SER A 180 -13.43 -4.07 4.67
CA SER A 180 -14.43 -3.00 4.83
C SER A 180 -14.91 -2.88 6.29
N GLU A 181 -15.30 -4.00 6.92
CA GLU A 181 -15.72 -4.01 8.32
C GLU A 181 -14.63 -3.48 9.27
N LEU A 182 -13.37 -3.84 9.05
CA LEU A 182 -12.25 -3.37 9.86
C LEU A 182 -12.01 -1.88 9.67
N LEU A 183 -12.11 -1.36 8.44
CA LEU A 183 -12.01 0.06 8.15
C LEU A 183 -13.14 0.86 8.79
N VAL A 184 -14.37 0.37 8.72
CA VAL A 184 -15.54 1.00 9.39
C VAL A 184 -15.32 1.05 10.91
N ARG A 185 -14.82 -0.03 11.51
CA ARG A 185 -14.47 -0.06 12.95
C ARG A 185 -13.34 0.92 13.31
N ALA A 186 -12.43 1.19 12.37
CA ALA A 186 -11.37 2.19 12.54
C ALA A 186 -11.87 3.64 12.31
N GLY A 187 -13.15 3.84 11.93
CA GLY A 187 -13.76 5.16 11.76
C GLY A 187 -13.87 5.64 10.31
N PHE A 188 -13.56 4.80 9.33
CA PHE A 188 -13.71 5.12 7.91
C PHE A 188 -15.13 4.90 7.39
N GLU A 189 -15.48 5.62 6.32
CA GLU A 189 -16.63 5.35 5.46
C GLU A 189 -16.15 4.75 4.15
N GLU A 190 -16.72 3.60 3.73
CA GLU A 190 -16.45 3.05 2.40
C GLU A 190 -17.10 3.92 1.33
N VAL A 191 -16.32 4.35 0.34
CA VAL A 191 -16.77 5.19 -0.78
C VAL A 191 -17.06 4.34 -2.01
N ALA A 192 -16.14 3.41 -2.31
CA ALA A 192 -16.26 2.54 -3.47
C ALA A 192 -15.45 1.25 -3.27
N ARG A 193 -15.90 0.19 -3.93
CA ARG A 193 -15.23 -1.10 -3.99
C ARG A 193 -15.26 -1.63 -5.42
N LEU A 194 -14.12 -2.13 -5.89
CA LEU A 194 -14.01 -2.87 -7.13
C LEU A 194 -13.34 -4.21 -6.85
N VAL A 195 -13.94 -5.29 -7.34
CA VAL A 195 -13.32 -6.61 -7.33
C VAL A 195 -13.23 -7.09 -8.78
N ARG A 196 -12.03 -7.46 -9.22
CA ARG A 196 -11.82 -8.02 -10.55
C ARG A 196 -11.28 -9.44 -10.48
N ALA A 197 -11.58 -10.22 -11.50
CA ALA A 197 -10.97 -11.53 -11.69
C ALA A 197 -9.44 -11.39 -11.86
N ALA A 198 -8.71 -12.46 -11.56
CA ALA A 198 -7.31 -12.60 -11.95
C ALA A 198 -7.20 -12.51 -13.48
N ASP A 199 -6.24 -11.71 -13.99
CA ASP A 199 -6.13 -11.41 -15.42
C ASP A 199 -5.05 -12.23 -16.16
N GLY A 200 -4.48 -13.24 -15.50
CA GLY A 200 -3.50 -14.13 -16.10
C GLY A 200 -2.06 -13.62 -16.14
N LEU A 201 -1.79 -12.39 -15.69
CA LEU A 201 -0.43 -11.82 -15.57
C LEU A 201 0.32 -12.32 -14.32
N GLY A 202 0.19 -13.63 -14.03
CA GLY A 202 0.78 -14.25 -12.84
C GLY A 202 -0.12 -14.19 -11.60
N GLU A 203 -1.26 -13.55 -11.68
CA GLU A 203 -2.26 -13.54 -10.61
C GLU A 203 -2.97 -14.89 -10.50
N ARG A 204 -3.19 -15.35 -9.27
CA ARG A 204 -3.86 -16.62 -8.98
C ARG A 204 -5.22 -16.44 -8.32
N THR A 205 -5.54 -15.22 -7.90
CA THR A 205 -6.77 -14.89 -7.19
C THR A 205 -7.33 -13.57 -7.67
N PRO A 206 -8.63 -13.32 -7.48
CA PRO A 206 -9.21 -12.01 -7.71
C PRO A 206 -8.48 -10.93 -6.92
N GLN A 207 -8.52 -9.70 -7.41
CA GLN A 207 -7.94 -8.53 -6.77
C GLN A 207 -9.06 -7.58 -6.33
N ALA A 208 -8.88 -6.94 -5.20
CA ALA A 208 -9.82 -5.96 -4.68
C ALA A 208 -9.16 -4.60 -4.50
N TYR A 209 -9.92 -3.57 -4.81
CA TYR A 209 -9.60 -2.17 -4.53
C TYR A 209 -10.72 -1.59 -3.67
N LEU A 210 -10.36 -0.93 -2.59
CA LEU A 210 -11.29 -0.34 -1.66
C LEU A 210 -10.89 1.12 -1.43
N LEU A 211 -11.78 2.03 -1.80
CA LEU A 211 -11.66 3.45 -1.54
C LEU A 211 -12.51 3.78 -0.31
N ALA A 212 -11.87 4.36 0.69
CA ALA A 212 -12.53 4.80 1.92
C ALA A 212 -12.21 6.27 2.20
N ARG A 213 -12.99 6.91 3.07
CA ARG A 213 -12.80 8.29 3.49
C ARG A 213 -12.84 8.40 5.02
N ARG A 214 -11.96 9.22 5.59
CA ARG A 214 -12.13 9.69 6.96
C ARG A 214 -13.26 10.73 6.98
N PRO A 215 -14.33 10.53 7.77
CA PRO A 215 -15.41 11.53 7.89
C PRO A 215 -14.89 12.89 8.34
N VAL A 216 -15.65 13.95 8.05
CA VAL A 216 -15.38 15.34 8.48
C VAL A 216 -15.75 15.54 9.95
#